data_22b20d07ec176db8256a72b958783ae8
#
_entry.id   22b20d07ec176db8256a72b958783ae8
#
_cell.length_a   1.000
_cell.length_b   1.000
_cell.length_c   1.000
_cell.angle_alpha   90.00
_cell.angle_beta   90.00
_cell.angle_gamma   90.00
#
_symmetry.space_group_name_H-M   'P 1'
#
loop_
_entity.id
_entity.type
_entity.pdbx_description
1 polymer ?
#
loop_
_entity_poly.entity_id
_entity_poly.type
_entity_poly.pdbx_seq_one_letter_code
_entity_poly.pdbx_strand_id
1 'polypeptide(L)'
;MKLLVLFLNKVEKLEEVLEGFVEIGVTGATVLDSVGMGHILCEEVPIFAGLRFMFAGHKPHNKTIFSVIKDEKEDEVIRLLRKILGDLSRPGTGIVFTFSLDRVEGLSPEF
;
A
#
# COMPACT_ATOMS: atom_id res chain seq x y z
N MET A 1 -3.18 -9.32 16.27
CA MET A 1 -3.30 -9.23 14.80
C MET A 1 -3.62 -7.83 14.36
N LYS A 2 -3.00 -7.41 13.30
CA LYS A 2 -3.24 -6.11 12.69
C LYS A 2 -3.53 -6.26 11.22
N LEU A 3 -4.30 -5.33 10.67
CA LEU A 3 -4.45 -5.21 9.23
C LEU A 3 -3.47 -4.13 8.75
N LEU A 4 -2.57 -4.52 7.87
CA LEU A 4 -1.70 -3.58 7.19
C LEU A 4 -2.35 -3.23 5.86
N VAL A 5 -2.43 -1.92 5.58
CA VAL A 5 -2.91 -1.42 4.30
C VAL A 5 -1.79 -0.59 3.68
N LEU A 6 -1.44 -0.94 2.45
CA LEU A 6 -0.45 -0.20 1.69
C LEU A 6 -1.08 0.26 0.38
N PHE A 7 -1.14 1.58 0.19
CA PHE A 7 -1.46 2.15 -1.11
C PHE A 7 -0.13 2.36 -1.83
N LEU A 8 0.18 1.47 -2.76
CA LEU A 8 1.47 1.46 -3.45
C LEU A 8 1.38 2.24 -4.76
N ASN A 9 2.00 3.43 -4.79
CA ASN A 9 2.05 4.25 -6.00
C ASN A 9 3.20 3.85 -6.91
N LYS A 10 4.32 3.38 -6.35
CA LYS A 10 5.41 2.79 -7.13
C LYS A 10 5.06 1.37 -7.53
N VAL A 11 4.10 1.23 -8.46
CA VAL A 11 3.56 -0.08 -8.83
C VAL A 11 4.61 -1.04 -9.37
N GLU A 12 5.69 -0.53 -9.93
CA GLU A 12 6.81 -1.33 -10.43
C GLU A 12 7.55 -2.07 -9.31
N LYS A 13 7.30 -1.69 -8.06
CA LYS A 13 7.90 -2.33 -6.90
C LYS A 13 7.02 -3.43 -6.28
N LEU A 14 5.84 -3.70 -6.87
CA LEU A 14 4.90 -4.66 -6.29
C LEU A 14 5.52 -6.03 -6.03
N GLU A 15 6.18 -6.60 -7.03
CA GLU A 15 6.78 -7.93 -6.87
C GLU A 15 7.84 -7.93 -5.78
N GLU A 16 8.68 -6.90 -5.73
CA GLU A 16 9.73 -6.78 -4.73
C GLU A 16 9.12 -6.69 -3.31
N VAL A 17 8.01 -5.95 -3.16
CA VAL A 17 7.31 -5.85 -1.89
C VAL A 17 6.79 -7.22 -1.46
N LEU A 18 6.12 -7.93 -2.36
CA LEU A 18 5.55 -9.25 -2.04
C LEU A 18 6.64 -10.29 -1.75
N GLU A 19 7.73 -10.27 -2.49
CA GLU A 19 8.87 -11.14 -2.23
C GLU A 19 9.47 -10.84 -0.85
N GLY A 20 9.61 -9.56 -0.52
CA GLY A 20 10.10 -9.15 0.79
C GLY A 20 9.19 -9.60 1.92
N PHE A 21 7.88 -9.54 1.73
CA PHE A 21 6.92 -10.04 2.70
C PHE A 21 7.17 -11.52 3.01
N VAL A 22 7.31 -12.33 1.96
CA VAL A 22 7.58 -13.76 2.12
C VAL A 22 8.87 -13.99 2.91
N GLU A 23 9.92 -13.24 2.59
CA GLU A 23 11.21 -13.36 3.26
C GLU A 23 11.13 -13.10 4.77
N ILE A 24 10.27 -12.20 5.20
CA ILE A 24 10.11 -11.92 6.63
C ILE A 24 8.95 -12.68 7.27
N GLY A 25 8.37 -13.63 6.56
CA GLY A 25 7.34 -14.50 7.12
C GLY A 25 5.91 -13.99 6.97
N VAL A 26 5.68 -12.96 6.16
CA VAL A 26 4.34 -12.49 5.83
C VAL A 26 3.94 -13.18 4.52
N THR A 27 3.07 -14.18 4.62
CA THR A 27 2.77 -15.07 3.49
C THR A 27 1.40 -14.85 2.86
N GLY A 28 0.60 -13.96 3.40
CA GLY A 28 -0.73 -13.69 2.87
C GLY A 28 -0.95 -12.21 2.61
N ALA A 29 -1.40 -11.90 1.41
CA ALA A 29 -1.77 -10.52 1.05
C ALA A 29 -2.79 -10.57 -0.08
N THR A 30 -3.67 -9.57 -0.11
CA THR A 30 -4.63 -9.38 -1.18
C THR A 30 -4.28 -8.08 -1.88
N VAL A 31 -4.17 -8.13 -3.20
CA VAL A 31 -3.80 -6.97 -4.01
C VAL A 31 -4.97 -6.56 -4.89
N LEU A 32 -5.31 -5.29 -4.84
CA LEU A 32 -6.38 -4.71 -5.64
C LEU A 32 -5.82 -3.59 -6.52
N ASP A 33 -6.35 -3.47 -7.72
CA ASP A 33 -6.10 -2.30 -8.55
C ASP A 33 -6.94 -1.15 -8.02
N SER A 34 -6.34 0.01 -7.89
CA SER A 34 -7.02 1.17 -7.35
C SER A 34 -6.59 2.45 -8.07
N VAL A 35 -7.35 3.52 -7.85
CA VAL A 35 -7.11 4.80 -8.51
C VAL A 35 -7.25 5.93 -7.49
N GLY A 36 -6.35 6.90 -7.57
CA GLY A 36 -6.33 8.02 -6.65
C GLY A 36 -7.38 9.08 -6.96
N MET A 37 -7.81 9.77 -5.92
CA MET A 37 -8.80 10.85 -6.02
C MET A 37 -8.40 11.93 -7.01
N GLY A 38 -7.12 12.30 -7.02
CA GLY A 38 -6.62 13.33 -7.92
C GLY A 38 -6.83 12.98 -9.39
N HIS A 39 -6.60 11.72 -9.75
CA HIS A 39 -6.85 11.25 -11.11
C HIS A 39 -8.33 11.36 -11.46
N ILE A 40 -9.20 10.88 -10.58
CA ILE A 40 -10.64 10.93 -10.81
C ILE A 40 -11.12 12.35 -11.01
N LEU A 41 -10.71 13.27 -10.14
CA LEU A 41 -11.14 14.66 -10.23
C LEU A 41 -10.61 15.36 -11.47
N CYS A 42 -9.33 15.16 -11.79
CA CYS A 42 -8.71 15.87 -12.91
C CYS A 42 -9.09 15.31 -14.28
N GLU A 43 -9.33 14.02 -14.39
CA GLU A 43 -9.62 13.36 -15.66
C GLU A 43 -11.12 13.24 -15.95
N GLU A 44 -11.93 13.05 -14.91
CA GLU A 44 -13.35 12.76 -15.08
C GLU A 44 -14.29 13.91 -14.73
N VAL A 45 -13.81 14.90 -13.98
CA VAL A 45 -14.60 16.08 -13.61
C VAL A 45 -13.96 17.31 -14.23
N PRO A 46 -14.54 17.83 -15.34
CA PRO A 46 -13.92 18.92 -16.11
C PRO A 46 -13.51 20.16 -15.30
N ILE A 47 -14.30 20.51 -14.29
CA ILE A 47 -14.02 21.69 -13.47
C ILE A 47 -12.66 21.61 -12.74
N PHE A 48 -12.15 20.40 -12.51
CA PHE A 48 -10.89 20.19 -11.83
C PHE A 48 -9.71 19.94 -12.78
N ALA A 49 -9.95 19.89 -14.09
CA ALA A 49 -8.88 19.64 -15.05
C ALA A 49 -7.76 20.66 -14.98
N GLY A 50 -8.10 21.92 -14.69
CA GLY A 50 -7.11 22.98 -14.53
C GLY A 50 -6.27 22.89 -13.27
N LEU A 51 -6.61 21.98 -12.35
CA LEU A 51 -5.91 21.82 -11.09
C LEU A 51 -4.91 20.68 -11.12
N ARG A 52 -4.59 20.16 -12.28
CA ARG A 52 -3.66 19.02 -12.43
C ARG A 52 -2.31 19.29 -11.75
N PHE A 53 -1.85 20.53 -11.75
CA PHE A 53 -0.59 20.86 -11.12
C PHE A 53 -0.58 20.60 -9.61
N MET A 54 -1.75 20.64 -8.96
CA MET A 54 -1.86 20.37 -7.53
C MET A 54 -1.63 18.89 -7.22
N PHE A 55 -1.78 18.04 -8.23
CA PHE A 55 -1.62 16.59 -8.09
C PHE A 55 -0.38 16.10 -8.85
N ALA A 56 0.49 17.02 -9.26
CA ALA A 56 1.73 16.66 -9.93
C ALA A 56 2.57 15.75 -9.02
N GLY A 57 3.08 14.66 -9.57
CA GLY A 57 3.80 13.65 -8.81
C GLY A 57 2.92 12.55 -8.24
N HIS A 58 1.60 12.72 -8.27
CA HIS A 58 0.67 11.67 -7.89
C HIS A 58 0.38 10.78 -9.10
N LYS A 59 0.55 9.48 -8.93
CA LYS A 59 0.27 8.54 -10.02
C LYS A 59 -1.21 8.26 -10.08
N PRO A 60 -1.81 8.16 -11.30
CA PRO A 60 -3.25 7.95 -11.45
C PRO A 60 -3.72 6.60 -10.92
N HIS A 61 -2.92 5.56 -11.14
CA HIS A 61 -3.25 4.21 -10.72
C HIS A 61 -2.25 3.73 -9.68
N ASN A 62 -2.76 2.97 -8.71
CA ASN A 62 -1.91 2.37 -7.69
C ASN A 62 -2.41 0.97 -7.38
N LYS A 63 -1.70 0.28 -6.50
CA LYS A 63 -2.10 -1.04 -6.00
C LYS A 63 -2.40 -0.88 -4.53
N THR A 64 -3.53 -1.41 -4.10
CA THR A 64 -3.88 -1.46 -2.68
C THR A 64 -3.61 -2.87 -2.19
N ILE A 65 -2.78 -2.98 -1.16
CA ILE A 65 -2.38 -4.26 -0.60
C ILE A 65 -2.91 -4.36 0.83
N PHE A 66 -3.67 -5.43 1.10
CA PHE A 66 -4.16 -5.75 2.43
C PHE A 66 -3.43 -6.98 2.94
N SER A 67 -2.94 -6.94 4.16
CA SER A 67 -2.30 -8.11 4.75
C SER A 67 -2.58 -8.15 6.25
N VAL A 68 -3.06 -9.30 6.72
CA VAL A 68 -3.21 -9.52 8.15
C VAL A 68 -1.87 -10.00 8.67
N ILE A 69 -1.32 -9.26 9.64
CA ILE A 69 0.00 -9.55 10.19
C ILE A 69 -0.08 -9.72 11.71
N LYS A 70 0.90 -10.43 12.25
CA LYS A 70 1.05 -10.54 13.71
C LYS A 70 1.55 -9.20 14.24
N ASP A 71 1.15 -8.86 15.47
CA ASP A 71 1.54 -7.59 16.08
C ASP A 71 3.06 -7.40 16.10
N GLU A 72 3.79 -8.46 16.39
CA GLU A 72 5.26 -8.43 16.47
C GLU A 72 5.95 -8.25 15.12
N LYS A 73 5.21 -8.41 14.02
CA LYS A 73 5.77 -8.21 12.68
C LYS A 73 5.67 -6.77 12.18
N GLU A 74 4.90 -5.94 12.85
CA GLU A 74 4.62 -4.59 12.34
C GLU A 74 5.90 -3.78 12.06
N ASP A 75 6.79 -3.68 13.03
CA ASP A 75 8.00 -2.88 12.86
C ASP A 75 8.89 -3.42 11.74
N GLU A 76 8.99 -4.74 11.64
CA GLU A 76 9.80 -5.37 10.60
C GLU A 76 9.25 -5.08 9.21
N VAL A 77 7.92 -5.14 9.06
CA VAL A 77 7.27 -4.83 7.77
C VAL A 77 7.51 -3.37 7.40
N ILE A 78 7.36 -2.46 8.35
CA ILE A 78 7.58 -1.03 8.07
C ILE A 78 9.02 -0.77 7.64
N ARG A 79 9.99 -1.39 8.32
CA ARG A 79 11.41 -1.26 7.94
C ARG A 79 11.65 -1.80 6.54
N LEU A 80 11.05 -2.94 6.20
CA LEU A 80 11.14 -3.53 4.88
C LEU A 80 10.61 -2.58 3.80
N LEU A 81 9.45 -2.00 4.04
CA LEU A 81 8.84 -1.08 3.09
C LEU A 81 9.69 0.17 2.88
N ARG A 82 10.28 0.70 3.95
CA ARG A 82 11.21 1.84 3.84
C ARG A 82 12.43 1.47 3.02
N LYS A 83 12.93 0.27 3.17
CA LYS A 83 14.09 -0.22 2.42
C LYS A 83 13.79 -0.33 0.93
N ILE A 84 12.62 -0.86 0.58
CA ILE A 84 12.25 -1.10 -0.82
C ILE A 84 11.80 0.20 -1.49
N LEU A 85 10.97 0.97 -0.81
CA LEU A 85 10.28 2.13 -1.40
C LEU A 85 11.00 3.45 -1.15
N GLY A 86 11.87 3.50 -0.16
CA GLY A 86 12.54 4.72 0.23
C GLY A 86 11.66 5.57 1.14
N ASP A 87 11.78 6.88 1.01
CA ASP A 87 11.04 7.82 1.84
C ASP A 87 9.56 7.85 1.43
N LEU A 88 8.71 7.30 2.29
CA LEU A 88 7.27 7.23 2.03
C LEU A 88 6.60 8.60 2.01
N SER A 89 7.22 9.62 2.58
CA SER A 89 6.66 10.96 2.55
C SER A 89 6.79 11.66 1.20
N ARG A 90 7.59 11.10 0.28
CA ARG A 90 7.74 11.67 -1.05
C ARG A 90 6.51 11.38 -1.91
N PRO A 91 6.04 12.37 -2.69
CA PRO A 91 4.91 12.14 -3.61
C PRO A 91 5.18 10.98 -4.56
N GLY A 92 4.14 10.20 -4.85
CA GLY A 92 4.23 9.09 -5.79
C GLY A 92 4.87 7.83 -5.24
N THR A 93 5.12 7.76 -3.94
CA THR A 93 5.71 6.57 -3.31
C THR A 93 4.65 5.62 -2.78
N GLY A 94 3.87 6.06 -1.80
CA GLY A 94 2.84 5.24 -1.20
C GLY A 94 2.48 5.69 0.21
N ILE A 95 1.47 5.04 0.76
CA ILE A 95 1.00 5.28 2.11
C ILE A 95 0.80 3.92 2.77
N VAL A 96 1.35 3.74 3.96
CA VAL A 96 1.13 2.52 4.74
C VAL A 96 0.54 2.88 6.08
N PHE A 97 -0.43 2.11 6.52
CA PHE A 97 -1.00 2.27 7.85
C PHE A 97 -1.47 0.91 8.38
N THR A 98 -1.60 0.82 9.68
CA THR A 98 -2.05 -0.40 10.34
C THR A 98 -3.10 -0.07 11.38
N PHE A 99 -3.96 -1.03 11.67
CA PHE A 99 -4.87 -0.94 12.79
C PHE A 99 -5.14 -2.33 13.36
N SER A 100 -5.46 -2.36 14.65
CA SER A 100 -5.70 -3.61 15.35
C SER A 100 -7.01 -4.24 14.92
N LEU A 101 -7.02 -5.57 14.81
CA LEU A 101 -8.20 -6.33 14.47
C LEU A 101 -8.74 -6.99 15.73
N ASP A 102 -10.05 -6.82 15.97
CA ASP A 102 -10.69 -7.42 17.13
C ASP A 102 -10.84 -8.94 16.95
N ARG A 103 -11.04 -9.38 15.70
CA ARG A 103 -11.28 -10.79 15.41
C ARG A 103 -10.83 -11.11 14.00
N VAL A 104 -10.20 -12.28 13.84
CA VAL A 104 -9.79 -12.81 12.54
C VAL A 104 -10.14 -14.28 12.48
N GLU A 105 -10.82 -14.70 11.43
CA GLU A 105 -11.12 -16.09 11.16
C GLU A 105 -10.73 -16.40 9.71
N GLY A 106 -10.28 -17.61 9.44
CA GLY A 106 -9.97 -18.05 8.09
C GLY A 106 -8.51 -17.95 7.70
N LEU A 107 -7.62 -17.71 8.66
CA LEU A 107 -6.19 -17.73 8.37
C LEU A 107 -5.67 -19.15 8.32
N SER A 108 -4.61 -19.36 7.52
CA SER A 108 -3.90 -20.63 7.45
C SER A 108 -3.22 -20.94 8.78
N PRO A 109 -3.14 -22.24 9.17
CA PRO A 109 -2.40 -22.63 10.36
C PRO A 109 -0.92 -22.24 10.35
N GLU A 110 -0.34 -22.08 9.17
CA GLU A 110 1.08 -21.67 9.04
C GLU A 110 1.29 -20.16 9.22
N PHE A 111 0.23 -19.42 9.34
CA PHE A 111 0.32 -17.94 9.47
C PHE A 111 1.10 -17.49 10.71
#